data_0d207fa1884b37c53ab5d1f72220cc5e
#
_entry.id   0d207fa1884b37c53ab5d1f72220cc5e
#
_cell.length_a   1.000
_cell.length_b   1.000
_cell.length_c   1.000
_cell.angle_alpha   90.00
_cell.angle_beta   90.00
_cell.angle_gamma   90.00
#
_symmetry.space_group_name_H-M   'P 1'
#
loop_
_entity.id
_entity.type
_entity.pdbx_description
1 polymer ?
#
loop_
_entity_poly.entity_id
_entity_poly.type
_entity_poly.pdbx_seq_one_letter_code
_entity_poly.pdbx_strand_id
1 'polypeptide(L)'
;MVIRSIALTNFRNFESRELVFCNRNIFFEGPNGSGKSNLLESIGFASLLRSFRGAPPREMIRIGAREFQIRMALQGRIAPEILEISENVSGKRKLAINGSPVRRSSDFIREFHTVVFAPEDREIVSGPSGNRRRFFDILISEIEPEYLLRLSRYIRALLQRNRALKFAPHTAGAFEDELAENAPFIAAKRRFYAQKIAEKVALLLGDRGGFEVIYRTDAGEDFRMHKALIRAKKESELRRQCTACGVQLDDFEFIFNGKLLRTYGSTGQVRLIALLLKLAQFQVVQSNSDAPLAVLADDVTGELDENNLSLFLDTIAEAGQSFFTFAEPPRFSLPDSATIPVGNNG
;
A
#
# COMPACT_ATOMS: atom_id res chain seq x y z
N MET A 1 -12.25 -7.32 16.56
CA MET A 1 -12.88 -6.26 15.72
C MET A 1 -12.04 -5.01 15.84
N VAL A 2 -11.84 -4.32 14.73
CA VAL A 2 -10.90 -3.17 14.63
C VAL A 2 -11.67 -1.88 14.37
N ILE A 3 -12.49 -1.87 13.32
CA ILE A 3 -13.31 -0.72 12.93
C ILE A 3 -14.72 -0.87 13.47
N ARG A 4 -15.20 0.13 14.19
CA ARG A 4 -16.57 0.22 14.72
C ARG A 4 -17.53 0.87 13.75
N SER A 5 -17.10 1.95 13.13
CA SER A 5 -17.92 2.67 12.16
C SER A 5 -17.06 3.45 11.18
N ILE A 6 -17.64 3.75 10.03
CA ILE A 6 -17.09 4.67 9.05
C ILE A 6 -18.19 5.59 8.54
N ALA A 7 -17.91 6.89 8.47
CA ALA A 7 -18.75 7.88 7.86
C ALA A 7 -18.01 8.57 6.72
N LEU A 8 -18.63 8.62 5.56
CA LEU A 8 -18.11 9.19 4.32
C LEU A 8 -18.93 10.40 3.95
N THR A 9 -18.28 11.47 3.52
CA THR A 9 -18.94 12.64 2.92
C THR A 9 -18.23 12.99 1.62
N ASN A 10 -18.97 13.07 0.52
CA ASN A 10 -18.49 13.39 -0.81
C ASN A 10 -17.32 12.52 -1.29
N PHE A 11 -17.31 11.23 -0.94
CA PHE A 11 -16.27 10.29 -1.32
C PHE A 11 -16.72 9.42 -2.48
N ARG A 12 -16.06 9.48 -3.62
CA ARG A 12 -16.37 8.73 -4.84
C ARG A 12 -17.84 8.96 -5.29
N ASN A 13 -18.67 7.91 -5.26
CA ASN A 13 -20.10 7.98 -5.57
C ASN A 13 -20.98 8.30 -4.36
N PHE A 14 -20.41 8.34 -3.14
CA PHE A 14 -21.19 8.59 -1.93
C PHE A 14 -21.26 10.08 -1.62
N GLU A 15 -22.47 10.62 -1.54
CA GLU A 15 -22.71 11.96 -1.00
C GLU A 15 -22.57 11.97 0.51
N SER A 16 -23.27 11.04 1.17
CA SER A 16 -23.17 10.76 2.59
C SER A 16 -23.44 9.27 2.81
N ARG A 17 -22.58 8.59 3.53
CA ARG A 17 -22.78 7.19 3.89
C ARG A 17 -22.18 6.92 5.27
N GLU A 18 -22.98 6.33 6.15
CA GLU A 18 -22.52 5.87 7.45
C GLU A 18 -22.77 4.36 7.58
N LEU A 19 -21.78 3.65 8.11
CA LEU A 19 -21.83 2.22 8.35
C LEU A 19 -21.30 1.93 9.76
N VAL A 20 -22.00 1.05 10.48
CA VAL A 20 -21.60 0.52 11.78
C VAL A 20 -21.31 -0.97 11.62
N PHE A 21 -20.19 -1.40 12.17
CA PHE A 21 -19.73 -2.78 12.09
C PHE A 21 -19.81 -3.43 13.47
N CYS A 22 -20.51 -4.56 13.56
CA CYS A 22 -20.64 -5.35 14.79
C CYS A 22 -19.93 -6.70 14.70
N ASN A 23 -19.51 -7.09 13.49
CA ASN A 23 -18.92 -8.39 13.20
C ASN A 23 -17.45 -8.27 12.79
N ARG A 24 -16.73 -9.39 12.91
CA ARG A 24 -15.33 -9.48 12.48
C ARG A 24 -15.18 -9.58 10.97
N ASN A 25 -16.09 -10.29 10.30
CA ASN A 25 -16.05 -10.48 8.86
C ASN A 25 -17.24 -9.76 8.21
N ILE A 26 -16.96 -8.81 7.34
CA ILE A 26 -17.95 -7.97 6.69
C ILE A 26 -17.96 -8.25 5.20
N PHE A 27 -19.13 -8.59 4.67
CA PHE A 27 -19.35 -8.86 3.25
C PHE A 27 -20.16 -7.72 2.63
N PHE A 28 -19.54 -6.96 1.74
CA PHE A 28 -20.24 -5.97 0.93
C PHE A 28 -20.76 -6.65 -0.33
N GLU A 29 -22.08 -6.79 -0.44
CA GLU A 29 -22.75 -7.44 -1.55
C GLU A 29 -23.56 -6.44 -2.37
N GLY A 30 -23.58 -6.61 -3.69
CA GLY A 30 -24.38 -5.77 -4.57
C GLY A 30 -23.90 -5.85 -6.03
N PRO A 31 -24.65 -5.27 -6.96
CA PRO A 31 -24.30 -5.31 -8.37
C PRO A 31 -22.99 -4.60 -8.68
N ASN A 32 -22.41 -4.88 -9.84
CA ASN A 32 -21.24 -4.16 -10.32
C ASN A 32 -21.54 -2.66 -10.45
N GLY A 33 -20.59 -1.82 -10.03
CA GLY A 33 -20.78 -0.36 -10.04
C GLY A 33 -21.54 0.21 -8.84
N SER A 34 -22.04 -0.59 -7.88
CA SER A 34 -22.77 -0.11 -6.70
C SER A 34 -21.91 0.65 -5.68
N GLY A 35 -20.58 0.61 -5.81
CA GLY A 35 -19.67 1.30 -4.91
C GLY A 35 -19.00 0.42 -3.86
N LYS A 36 -19.11 -0.91 -3.92
CA LYS A 36 -18.45 -1.85 -3.00
C LYS A 36 -16.95 -1.59 -2.85
N SER A 37 -16.23 -1.55 -3.98
CA SER A 37 -14.80 -1.25 -4.01
C SER A 37 -14.49 0.17 -3.51
N ASN A 38 -15.41 1.12 -3.65
CA ASN A 38 -15.24 2.47 -3.13
C ASN A 38 -15.34 2.50 -1.60
N LEU A 39 -16.18 1.65 -0.99
CA LEU A 39 -16.21 1.46 0.47
C LEU A 39 -14.89 0.85 0.96
N LEU A 40 -14.38 -0.21 0.32
CA LEU A 40 -13.07 -0.76 0.67
C LEU A 40 -11.95 0.30 0.50
N GLU A 41 -12.02 1.08 -0.60
CA GLU A 41 -11.04 2.14 -0.85
C GLU A 41 -11.04 3.19 0.25
N SER A 42 -12.20 3.54 0.79
CA SER A 42 -12.28 4.50 1.90
C SER A 42 -11.61 3.99 3.18
N ILE A 43 -11.77 2.69 3.50
CA ILE A 43 -11.10 2.04 4.63
C ILE A 43 -9.59 2.00 4.39
N GLY A 44 -9.15 1.53 3.22
CA GLY A 44 -7.74 1.47 2.86
C GLY A 44 -7.10 2.87 2.80
N PHE A 45 -7.85 3.89 2.37
CA PHE A 45 -7.36 5.26 2.37
C PHE A 45 -7.15 5.80 3.79
N ALA A 46 -8.01 5.43 4.73
CA ALA A 46 -7.85 5.83 6.13
C ALA A 46 -6.58 5.24 6.79
N SER A 47 -6.12 4.08 6.33
CA SER A 47 -4.87 3.47 6.78
C SER A 47 -3.64 4.02 6.04
N LEU A 48 -3.69 4.06 4.70
CA LEU A 48 -2.53 4.29 3.84
C LEU A 48 -2.38 5.76 3.40
N LEU A 49 -3.39 6.59 3.62
CA LEU A 49 -3.51 7.96 3.11
C LEU A 49 -3.32 8.06 1.58
N ARG A 50 -3.63 6.96 0.88
CA ARG A 50 -3.58 6.84 -0.58
C ARG A 50 -4.57 5.81 -1.08
N SER A 51 -5.02 5.97 -2.32
CA SER A 51 -5.79 4.95 -3.00
C SER A 51 -4.94 3.69 -3.25
N PHE A 52 -5.44 2.52 -2.89
CA PHE A 52 -4.79 1.25 -3.28
C PHE A 52 -4.92 1.00 -4.79
N ARG A 53 -5.95 1.56 -5.43
CA ARG A 53 -6.20 1.49 -6.89
C ARG A 53 -5.32 2.47 -7.69
N GLY A 54 -4.46 3.27 -7.01
CA GLY A 54 -3.55 4.21 -7.67
C GLY A 54 -4.18 5.52 -8.10
N ALA A 55 -5.44 5.77 -7.80
CA ALA A 55 -6.12 7.02 -8.14
C ALA A 55 -5.53 8.20 -7.35
N PRO A 56 -5.34 9.38 -7.97
CA PRO A 56 -4.97 10.58 -7.25
C PRO A 56 -6.13 11.04 -6.35
N PRO A 57 -5.85 11.69 -5.20
CA PRO A 57 -6.88 12.07 -4.23
C PRO A 57 -8.05 12.88 -4.80
N ARG A 58 -7.78 13.74 -5.78
CA ARG A 58 -8.83 14.52 -6.46
C ARG A 58 -9.92 13.66 -7.10
N GLU A 59 -9.57 12.45 -7.54
CA GLU A 59 -10.52 11.52 -8.15
C GLU A 59 -11.37 10.77 -7.11
N MET A 60 -11.02 10.84 -5.83
CA MET A 60 -11.83 10.34 -4.73
C MET A 60 -12.90 11.34 -4.27
N ILE A 61 -12.78 12.61 -4.68
CA ILE A 61 -13.82 13.63 -4.41
C ILE A 61 -15.01 13.36 -5.33
N ARG A 62 -16.22 13.35 -4.76
CA ARG A 62 -17.47 13.23 -5.51
C ARG A 62 -17.57 14.33 -6.57
N ILE A 63 -18.05 13.96 -7.75
CA ILE A 63 -18.25 14.92 -8.86
C ILE A 63 -19.17 16.06 -8.39
N GLY A 64 -18.71 17.30 -8.56
CA GLY A 64 -19.40 18.50 -8.12
C GLY A 64 -19.06 18.96 -6.70
N ALA A 65 -18.39 18.15 -5.89
CA ALA A 65 -17.92 18.53 -4.55
C ALA A 65 -16.53 19.19 -4.59
N ARG A 66 -16.17 19.89 -3.52
CA ARG A 66 -14.86 20.55 -3.38
C ARG A 66 -13.87 19.79 -2.50
N GLU A 67 -14.38 18.92 -1.63
CA GLU A 67 -13.61 18.09 -0.71
C GLU A 67 -14.37 16.82 -0.37
N PHE A 68 -13.64 15.80 0.07
CA PHE A 68 -14.23 14.65 0.73
C PHE A 68 -13.82 14.58 2.19
N GLN A 69 -14.61 13.85 2.99
CA GLN A 69 -14.30 13.57 4.38
C GLN A 69 -14.51 12.07 4.67
N ILE A 70 -13.60 11.50 5.47
CA ILE A 70 -13.70 10.16 6.05
C ILE A 70 -13.55 10.33 7.55
N ARG A 71 -14.52 9.82 8.30
CA ARG A 71 -14.46 9.69 9.75
C ARG A 71 -14.61 8.22 10.12
N MET A 72 -13.62 7.68 10.82
CA MET A 72 -13.58 6.25 11.20
C MET A 72 -13.41 6.13 12.70
N ALA A 73 -14.25 5.32 13.34
CA ALA A 73 -14.09 4.96 14.74
C ALA A 73 -13.45 3.59 14.84
N LEU A 74 -12.29 3.52 15.49
CA LEU A 74 -11.58 2.30 15.81
C LEU A 74 -11.95 1.83 17.24
N GLN A 75 -11.76 0.56 17.49
CA GLN A 75 -11.85 0.03 18.84
C GLN A 75 -10.55 0.31 19.59
N GLY A 76 -10.53 1.35 20.40
CA GLY A 76 -9.43 1.61 21.32
C GLY A 76 -9.47 0.72 22.57
N ARG A 77 -8.39 0.72 23.34
CA ARG A 77 -8.27 -0.08 24.58
C ARG A 77 -9.21 0.40 25.68
N ILE A 78 -9.44 1.70 25.79
CA ILE A 78 -10.24 2.34 26.84
C ILE A 78 -11.48 3.01 26.25
N ALA A 79 -11.33 3.73 25.16
CA ALA A 79 -12.40 4.42 24.44
C ALA A 79 -12.19 4.28 22.93
N PRO A 80 -13.23 4.44 22.08
CA PRO A 80 -13.05 4.45 20.64
C PRO A 80 -12.09 5.55 20.22
N GLU A 81 -11.18 5.25 19.28
CA GLU A 81 -10.30 6.22 18.65
C GLU A 81 -10.94 6.68 17.34
N ILE A 82 -11.02 7.98 17.14
CA ILE A 82 -11.66 8.57 15.97
C ILE A 82 -10.57 9.13 15.06
N LEU A 83 -10.47 8.56 13.87
CA LEU A 83 -9.64 9.05 12.79
C LEU A 83 -10.46 9.93 11.85
N GLU A 84 -9.96 11.13 11.55
CA GLU A 84 -10.64 12.06 10.66
C GLU A 84 -9.68 12.52 9.55
N ILE A 85 -10.15 12.43 8.32
CA ILE A 85 -9.42 12.82 7.12
C ILE A 85 -10.31 13.73 6.29
N SER A 86 -9.79 14.86 5.85
CA SER A 86 -10.38 15.60 4.76
C SER A 86 -9.32 15.99 3.73
N GLU A 87 -9.68 15.97 2.46
CA GLU A 87 -8.81 16.41 1.38
C GLU A 87 -9.63 17.16 0.32
N ASN A 88 -9.12 18.30 -0.12
CA ASN A 88 -9.80 19.15 -1.08
C ASN A 88 -9.17 19.05 -2.49
N VAL A 89 -9.84 19.66 -3.48
CA VAL A 89 -9.41 19.67 -4.90
C VAL A 89 -8.00 20.26 -5.13
N SER A 90 -7.51 21.10 -4.20
CA SER A 90 -6.16 21.65 -4.28
C SER A 90 -5.08 20.70 -3.68
N GLY A 91 -5.49 19.52 -3.19
CA GLY A 91 -4.61 18.53 -2.54
C GLY A 91 -4.24 18.90 -1.11
N LYS A 92 -4.93 19.86 -0.49
CA LYS A 92 -4.72 20.18 0.93
C LYS A 92 -5.45 19.16 1.78
N ARG A 93 -4.67 18.38 2.53
CA ARG A 93 -5.15 17.36 3.46
C ARG A 93 -5.13 17.86 4.90
N LYS A 94 -6.15 17.48 5.67
CA LYS A 94 -6.19 17.65 7.12
C LYS A 94 -6.39 16.27 7.74
N LEU A 95 -5.66 16.00 8.81
CA LEU A 95 -5.72 14.77 9.58
C LEU A 95 -5.98 15.14 11.04
N ALA A 96 -6.85 14.39 11.71
CA ALA A 96 -7.04 14.53 13.16
C ALA A 96 -7.26 13.13 13.79
N ILE A 97 -6.82 12.99 15.03
CA ILE A 97 -7.07 11.85 15.91
C ILE A 97 -7.78 12.38 17.15
N ASN A 98 -8.98 11.87 17.42
CA ASN A 98 -9.83 12.32 18.54
C ASN A 98 -10.03 13.85 18.55
N GLY A 99 -10.23 14.44 17.36
CA GLY A 99 -10.40 15.89 17.17
C GLY A 99 -9.09 16.70 17.25
N SER A 100 -7.97 16.09 17.64
CA SER A 100 -6.68 16.77 17.73
C SER A 100 -5.95 16.71 16.38
N PRO A 101 -5.52 17.85 15.80
CA PRO A 101 -4.86 17.87 14.50
C PRO A 101 -3.52 17.12 14.51
N VAL A 102 -3.30 16.26 13.52
CA VAL A 102 -2.05 15.53 13.31
C VAL A 102 -1.21 16.22 12.24
N ARG A 103 0.05 16.52 12.57
CA ARG A 103 0.96 17.24 11.67
C ARG A 103 1.75 16.32 10.73
N ARG A 104 2.03 15.08 11.17
CA ARG A 104 2.84 14.12 10.41
C ARG A 104 1.96 12.95 9.98
N SER A 105 1.93 12.67 8.68
CA SER A 105 1.21 11.50 8.17
C SER A 105 1.69 10.17 8.79
N SER A 106 2.96 10.08 9.18
CA SER A 106 3.52 8.91 9.87
C SER A 106 2.81 8.61 11.19
N ASP A 107 2.43 9.65 11.93
CA ASP A 107 1.78 9.49 13.23
C ASP A 107 0.33 9.00 13.06
N PHE A 108 -0.31 9.40 11.96
CA PHE A 108 -1.66 8.96 11.60
C PHE A 108 -1.69 7.51 11.07
N ILE A 109 -0.76 7.14 10.18
CA ILE A 109 -0.69 5.80 9.57
C ILE A 109 -0.43 4.70 10.62
N ARG A 110 0.19 5.03 11.74
CA ARG A 110 0.49 4.08 12.82
C ARG A 110 -0.72 3.61 13.61
N GLU A 111 -1.82 4.33 13.59
CA GLU A 111 -3.00 4.00 14.40
C GLU A 111 -3.75 2.77 13.88
N PHE A 112 -3.63 2.48 12.59
CA PHE A 112 -4.39 1.42 11.94
C PHE A 112 -3.72 0.96 10.66
N HIS A 113 -3.60 -0.35 10.46
CA HIS A 113 -3.03 -0.95 9.26
C HIS A 113 -4.05 -1.71 8.44
N THR A 114 -3.82 -1.75 7.12
CA THR A 114 -4.63 -2.55 6.21
C THR A 114 -3.76 -3.30 5.20
N VAL A 115 -4.06 -4.57 4.97
CA VAL A 115 -3.54 -5.28 3.81
C VAL A 115 -4.67 -5.47 2.82
N VAL A 116 -4.50 -4.91 1.64
CA VAL A 116 -5.48 -4.97 0.56
C VAL A 116 -5.11 -6.08 -0.40
N PHE A 117 -6.08 -6.91 -0.76
CA PHE A 117 -6.00 -7.90 -1.82
C PHE A 117 -6.93 -7.45 -2.95
N ALA A 118 -6.39 -7.29 -4.14
CA ALA A 118 -7.12 -6.81 -5.30
C ALA A 118 -6.66 -7.53 -6.59
N PRO A 119 -7.48 -7.62 -7.63
CA PRO A 119 -7.09 -8.24 -8.90
C PRO A 119 -5.82 -7.63 -9.52
N GLU A 120 -5.59 -6.35 -9.25
CA GLU A 120 -4.41 -5.61 -9.71
C GLU A 120 -3.11 -6.04 -9.03
N ASP A 121 -3.14 -6.83 -7.94
CA ASP A 121 -1.93 -7.30 -7.25
C ASP A 121 -1.01 -8.12 -8.16
N ARG A 122 -1.54 -8.74 -9.23
CA ARG A 122 -0.72 -9.37 -10.28
C ARG A 122 0.31 -8.42 -10.89
N GLU A 123 0.02 -7.12 -10.91
CA GLU A 123 0.94 -6.09 -11.39
C GLU A 123 2.17 -5.90 -10.50
N ILE A 124 2.16 -6.41 -9.28
CA ILE A 124 3.35 -6.47 -8.43
C ILE A 124 4.39 -7.40 -9.08
N VAL A 125 3.92 -8.50 -9.69
CA VAL A 125 4.79 -9.52 -10.30
C VAL A 125 5.13 -9.17 -11.75
N SER A 126 4.11 -8.90 -12.58
CA SER A 126 4.25 -8.74 -14.03
C SER A 126 4.43 -7.28 -14.48
N GLY A 127 4.04 -6.32 -13.67
CA GLY A 127 4.04 -4.91 -14.01
C GLY A 127 5.43 -4.23 -13.94
N PRO A 128 5.47 -2.91 -14.10
CA PRO A 128 6.69 -2.12 -14.04
C PRO A 128 7.32 -2.13 -12.64
N SER A 129 8.63 -1.84 -12.55
CA SER A 129 9.39 -1.79 -11.29
C SER A 129 8.78 -0.84 -10.24
N GLY A 130 8.06 0.19 -10.67
CA GLY A 130 7.34 1.10 -9.80
C GLY A 130 6.31 0.41 -8.89
N ASN A 131 5.62 -0.63 -9.39
CA ASN A 131 4.65 -1.40 -8.61
C ASN A 131 5.35 -2.23 -7.53
N ARG A 132 6.49 -2.83 -7.84
CA ARG A 132 7.30 -3.57 -6.86
C ARG A 132 7.87 -2.66 -5.79
N ARG A 133 8.44 -1.51 -6.18
CA ARG A 133 8.89 -0.50 -5.19
C ARG A 133 7.74 -0.07 -4.29
N ARG A 134 6.57 0.25 -4.88
CA ARG A 134 5.38 0.65 -4.13
C ARG A 134 4.94 -0.41 -3.12
N PHE A 135 4.96 -1.69 -3.49
CA PHE A 135 4.64 -2.81 -2.61
C PHE A 135 5.55 -2.83 -1.38
N PHE A 136 6.88 -2.79 -1.57
CA PHE A 136 7.83 -2.77 -0.46
C PHE A 136 7.77 -1.45 0.34
N ASP A 137 7.59 -0.31 -0.33
CA ASP A 137 7.49 0.99 0.36
C ASP A 137 6.25 1.07 1.26
N ILE A 138 5.12 0.51 0.85
CA ILE A 138 3.91 0.42 1.68
C ILE A 138 4.20 -0.48 2.89
N LEU A 139 4.62 -1.72 2.65
CA LEU A 139 4.95 -2.68 3.69
C LEU A 139 5.88 -2.09 4.76
N ILE A 140 7.01 -1.51 4.32
CA ILE A 140 8.02 -1.01 5.25
C ILE A 140 7.51 0.24 5.99
N SER A 141 6.74 1.10 5.31
CA SER A 141 6.20 2.33 5.92
C SER A 141 5.17 2.05 7.02
N GLU A 142 4.44 0.96 6.94
CA GLU A 142 3.51 0.53 7.99
C GLU A 142 4.24 0.08 9.26
N ILE A 143 5.42 -0.51 9.12
CA ILE A 143 6.18 -1.12 10.23
C ILE A 143 7.24 -0.14 10.79
N GLU A 144 7.88 0.64 9.92
CA GLU A 144 9.05 1.45 10.23
C GLU A 144 8.76 2.95 10.01
N PRO A 145 8.37 3.70 11.03
CA PRO A 145 8.05 5.13 10.88
C PRO A 145 9.24 5.96 10.36
N GLU A 146 10.47 5.58 10.72
CA GLU A 146 11.68 6.25 10.21
C GLU A 146 11.84 6.05 8.70
N TYR A 147 11.49 4.86 8.20
CA TYR A 147 11.51 4.60 6.76
C TYR A 147 10.58 5.55 5.99
N LEU A 148 9.34 5.69 6.44
CA LEU A 148 8.37 6.61 5.82
C LEU A 148 8.87 8.06 5.83
N LEU A 149 9.47 8.50 6.95
CA LEU A 149 10.04 9.84 7.06
C LEU A 149 11.17 10.05 6.06
N ARG A 150 12.14 9.12 6.01
CA ARG A 150 13.30 9.20 5.11
C ARG A 150 12.91 9.07 3.65
N LEU A 151 11.99 8.17 3.31
CA LEU A 151 11.43 8.05 1.97
C LEU A 151 10.74 9.34 1.51
N SER A 152 9.96 9.97 2.40
CA SER A 152 9.27 11.23 2.11
C SER A 152 10.25 12.39 1.86
N ARG A 153 11.33 12.47 2.64
CA ARG A 153 12.43 13.44 2.44
C ARG A 153 13.13 13.21 1.12
N TYR A 154 13.50 11.96 0.85
CA TYR A 154 14.15 11.55 -0.39
C TYR A 154 13.31 11.92 -1.62
N ILE A 155 12.02 11.53 -1.64
CA ILE A 155 11.12 11.83 -2.77
C ILE A 155 10.97 13.34 -2.98
N ARG A 156 10.84 14.12 -1.90
CA ARG A 156 10.75 15.58 -1.99
C ARG A 156 12.03 16.19 -2.59
N ALA A 157 13.19 15.79 -2.10
CA ALA A 157 14.48 16.24 -2.62
C ALA A 157 14.66 15.85 -4.09
N LEU A 158 14.28 14.63 -4.46
CA LEU A 158 14.32 14.12 -5.84
C LEU A 158 13.46 14.96 -6.80
N LEU A 159 12.23 15.28 -6.41
CA LEU A 159 11.32 16.09 -7.22
C LEU A 159 11.86 17.51 -7.40
N GLN A 160 12.38 18.12 -6.33
CA GLN A 160 12.97 19.46 -6.38
C GLN A 160 14.26 19.45 -7.22
N ARG A 161 15.13 18.46 -7.06
CA ARG A 161 16.33 18.30 -7.85
C ARG A 161 16.03 18.11 -9.34
N ASN A 162 15.07 17.26 -9.67
CA ASN A 162 14.66 17.05 -11.06
C ASN A 162 14.06 18.33 -11.68
N ARG A 163 13.33 19.13 -10.91
CA ARG A 163 12.86 20.44 -11.34
C ARG A 163 14.03 21.41 -11.55
N ALA A 164 15.00 21.42 -10.64
CA ALA A 164 16.21 22.24 -10.77
C ALA A 164 17.01 21.83 -12.02
N LEU A 165 17.25 20.55 -12.28
CA LEU A 165 17.96 20.06 -13.48
C LEU A 165 17.31 20.54 -14.78
N LYS A 166 15.97 20.73 -14.80
CA LYS A 166 15.24 21.23 -15.98
C LYS A 166 15.32 22.75 -16.14
N PHE A 167 15.20 23.51 -15.06
CA PHE A 167 14.95 24.96 -15.14
C PHE A 167 16.06 25.83 -14.55
N ALA A 168 16.88 25.29 -13.64
CA ALA A 168 17.97 26.00 -12.96
C ALA A 168 19.10 25.03 -12.57
N PRO A 169 19.83 24.42 -13.55
CA PRO A 169 20.76 23.30 -13.28
C PRO A 169 21.85 23.61 -12.24
N HIS A 170 22.25 24.87 -12.12
CA HIS A 170 23.25 25.32 -11.15
C HIS A 170 22.77 25.17 -9.69
N THR A 171 21.47 25.08 -9.44
CA THR A 171 20.90 24.91 -8.08
C THR A 171 20.67 23.44 -7.70
N ALA A 172 20.80 22.50 -8.65
CA ALA A 172 20.50 21.08 -8.40
C ALA A 172 21.38 20.46 -7.31
N GLY A 173 22.59 20.97 -7.09
CA GLY A 173 23.52 20.53 -6.04
C GLY A 173 22.99 20.71 -4.61
N ALA A 174 22.08 21.65 -4.39
CA ALA A 174 21.50 21.90 -3.05
C ALA A 174 20.70 20.71 -2.49
N PHE A 175 20.28 19.77 -3.34
CA PHE A 175 19.48 18.61 -2.93
C PHE A 175 20.27 17.30 -2.83
N GLU A 176 21.57 17.32 -3.15
CA GLU A 176 22.42 16.11 -3.21
C GLU A 176 22.63 15.51 -1.83
N ASP A 177 22.78 16.34 -0.80
CA ASP A 177 23.02 15.87 0.58
C ASP A 177 21.79 15.15 1.13
N GLU A 178 20.60 15.66 0.90
CA GLU A 178 19.36 15.01 1.33
C GLU A 178 19.15 13.66 0.61
N LEU A 179 19.49 13.57 -0.68
CA LEU A 179 19.44 12.30 -1.41
C LEU A 179 20.48 11.31 -0.87
N ALA A 180 21.72 11.77 -0.66
CA ALA A 180 22.82 10.93 -0.20
C ALA A 180 22.62 10.43 1.24
N GLU A 181 21.99 11.22 2.11
CA GLU A 181 21.66 10.86 3.48
C GLU A 181 20.61 9.76 3.57
N ASN A 182 19.59 9.80 2.69
CA ASN A 182 18.43 8.93 2.80
C ASN A 182 18.51 7.67 1.93
N ALA A 183 19.18 7.70 0.77
CA ALA A 183 19.22 6.56 -0.16
C ALA A 183 19.82 5.28 0.44
N PRO A 184 20.97 5.31 1.14
CA PRO A 184 21.57 4.11 1.74
C PRO A 184 20.63 3.44 2.76
N PHE A 185 19.99 4.23 3.61
CA PHE A 185 19.04 3.72 4.59
C PHE A 185 17.84 3.05 3.93
N ILE A 186 17.23 3.69 2.92
CA ILE A 186 16.10 3.14 2.17
C ILE A 186 16.50 1.82 1.50
N ALA A 187 17.68 1.78 0.84
CA ALA A 187 18.18 0.58 0.18
C ALA A 187 18.42 -0.57 1.16
N ALA A 188 19.01 -0.28 2.32
CA ALA A 188 19.25 -1.29 3.37
C ALA A 188 17.93 -1.89 3.89
N LYS A 189 16.92 -1.05 4.15
CA LYS A 189 15.61 -1.52 4.62
C LYS A 189 14.88 -2.32 3.53
N ARG A 190 14.90 -1.89 2.27
CA ARG A 190 14.33 -2.65 1.14
C ARG A 190 14.98 -4.02 0.99
N ARG A 191 16.32 -4.12 1.10
CA ARG A 191 17.05 -5.40 1.06
C ARG A 191 16.60 -6.33 2.18
N PHE A 192 16.53 -5.83 3.41
CA PHE A 192 16.11 -6.59 4.58
C PHE A 192 14.68 -7.14 4.43
N TYR A 193 13.72 -6.30 4.02
CA TYR A 193 12.34 -6.73 3.88
C TYR A 193 12.11 -7.59 2.62
N ALA A 194 12.91 -7.41 1.56
CA ALA A 194 12.90 -8.32 0.41
C ALA A 194 13.23 -9.75 0.82
N GLN A 195 14.26 -9.93 1.67
CA GLN A 195 14.62 -11.23 2.21
C GLN A 195 13.50 -11.80 3.11
N LYS A 196 12.95 -11.00 4.03
CA LYS A 196 11.82 -11.43 4.89
C LYS A 196 10.61 -11.89 4.07
N ILE A 197 10.27 -11.17 3.02
CA ILE A 197 9.17 -11.54 2.13
C ILE A 197 9.48 -12.82 1.37
N ALA A 198 10.72 -12.98 0.86
CA ALA A 198 11.14 -14.22 0.19
C ALA A 198 10.99 -15.44 1.10
N GLU A 199 11.45 -15.36 2.35
CA GLU A 199 11.33 -16.40 3.35
C GLU A 199 9.86 -16.76 3.64
N LYS A 200 9.00 -15.76 3.83
CA LYS A 200 7.56 -15.99 4.08
C LYS A 200 6.85 -16.60 2.87
N VAL A 201 7.14 -16.12 1.66
CA VAL A 201 6.57 -16.71 0.44
C VAL A 201 7.02 -18.14 0.26
N ALA A 202 8.30 -18.47 0.51
CA ALA A 202 8.82 -19.84 0.45
C ALA A 202 8.09 -20.76 1.44
N LEU A 203 7.83 -20.31 2.66
CA LEU A 203 7.06 -21.07 3.65
C LEU A 203 5.61 -21.32 3.18
N LEU A 204 4.93 -20.30 2.64
CA LEU A 204 3.57 -20.42 2.11
C LEU A 204 3.49 -21.29 0.84
N LEU A 205 4.56 -21.35 0.05
CA LEU A 205 4.65 -22.22 -1.12
C LEU A 205 4.76 -23.70 -0.72
N GLY A 206 5.51 -24.02 0.37
CA GLY A 206 5.82 -25.39 0.72
C GLY A 206 6.52 -26.13 -0.44
N ASP A 207 6.05 -27.31 -0.77
CA ASP A 207 6.61 -28.16 -1.84
C ASP A 207 6.23 -27.71 -3.26
N ARG A 208 5.47 -26.61 -3.41
CA ARG A 208 5.00 -26.12 -4.73
C ARG A 208 6.08 -25.47 -5.59
N GLY A 209 7.29 -25.25 -5.04
CA GLY A 209 8.45 -24.73 -5.78
C GLY A 209 9.33 -23.80 -4.97
N GLY A 210 10.46 -23.38 -5.56
CA GLY A 210 11.40 -22.43 -4.98
C GLY A 210 11.07 -21.00 -5.37
N PHE A 211 11.17 -20.06 -4.43
CA PHE A 211 10.95 -18.63 -4.65
C PHE A 211 12.09 -17.81 -4.07
N GLU A 212 12.55 -16.83 -4.84
CA GLU A 212 13.60 -15.89 -4.45
C GLU A 212 13.23 -14.47 -4.85
N VAL A 213 13.72 -13.49 -4.08
CA VAL A 213 13.63 -12.06 -4.41
C VAL A 213 15.05 -11.50 -4.54
N ILE A 214 15.39 -11.03 -5.74
CA ILE A 214 16.67 -10.36 -6.00
C ILE A 214 16.43 -8.86 -6.00
N TYR A 215 16.96 -8.15 -5.02
CA TYR A 215 16.88 -6.68 -4.95
C TYR A 215 18.03 -6.06 -5.73
N ARG A 216 17.69 -5.26 -6.74
CA ARG A 216 18.61 -4.51 -7.60
C ARG A 216 18.58 -3.04 -7.22
N THR A 217 19.74 -2.51 -6.86
CA THR A 217 19.93 -1.10 -6.54
C THR A 217 21.30 -0.62 -7.00
N ASP A 218 21.40 0.63 -7.40
CA ASP A 218 22.66 1.34 -7.60
C ASP A 218 22.93 2.37 -6.49
N ALA A 219 22.13 2.38 -5.43
CA ALA A 219 22.38 3.25 -4.28
C ALA A 219 23.71 2.88 -3.62
N GLY A 220 24.53 3.91 -3.31
CA GLY A 220 25.75 3.71 -2.52
C GLY A 220 25.43 3.16 -1.13
N GLU A 221 26.36 2.47 -0.52
CA GLU A 221 26.20 1.83 0.80
C GLU A 221 26.17 2.86 1.95
N ASP A 222 26.78 4.02 1.75
CA ASP A 222 26.78 5.11 2.69
C ASP A 222 26.61 6.48 2.01
N PHE A 223 26.53 7.54 2.82
CA PHE A 223 26.40 8.93 2.37
C PHE A 223 27.50 9.32 1.37
N ARG A 224 28.76 8.98 1.64
CA ARG A 224 29.90 9.39 0.81
C ARG A 224 29.87 8.72 -0.55
N MET A 225 29.61 7.41 -0.55
CA MET A 225 29.51 6.63 -1.77
C MET A 225 28.33 7.10 -2.63
N HIS A 226 27.16 7.33 -2.03
CA HIS A 226 26.00 7.78 -2.80
C HIS A 226 26.19 9.21 -3.35
N LYS A 227 26.79 10.10 -2.56
CA LYS A 227 27.14 11.45 -3.02
C LYS A 227 28.16 11.45 -4.16
N ALA A 228 29.17 10.59 -4.07
CA ALA A 228 30.13 10.38 -5.17
C ALA A 228 29.44 9.86 -6.46
N LEU A 229 28.49 8.93 -6.31
CA LEU A 229 27.71 8.40 -7.42
C LEU A 229 26.90 9.50 -8.13
N ILE A 230 26.19 10.35 -7.38
CA ILE A 230 25.44 11.48 -7.93
C ILE A 230 26.38 12.39 -8.73
N ARG A 231 27.56 12.72 -8.18
CA ARG A 231 28.55 13.58 -8.85
C ARG A 231 29.09 12.95 -10.13
N ALA A 232 29.36 11.65 -10.12
CA ALA A 232 29.81 10.91 -11.30
C ALA A 232 28.79 10.88 -12.43
N LYS A 233 27.48 10.99 -12.14
CA LYS A 233 26.40 11.00 -13.12
C LYS A 233 26.03 12.40 -13.62
N LYS A 234 26.65 13.47 -13.11
CA LYS A 234 26.27 14.88 -13.34
C LYS A 234 26.09 15.24 -14.82
N GLU A 235 27.01 14.87 -15.70
CA GLU A 235 26.90 15.19 -17.12
C GLU A 235 25.70 14.50 -17.79
N SER A 236 25.45 13.22 -17.45
CA SER A 236 24.32 12.48 -17.98
C SER A 236 22.99 13.01 -17.46
N GLU A 237 22.95 13.47 -16.22
CA GLU A 237 21.79 14.08 -15.59
C GLU A 237 21.42 15.44 -16.20
N LEU A 238 22.42 16.26 -16.48
CA LEU A 238 22.21 17.53 -17.19
C LEU A 238 21.61 17.31 -18.59
N ARG A 239 22.11 16.29 -19.32
CA ARG A 239 21.55 15.94 -20.63
C ARG A 239 20.14 15.39 -20.57
N ARG A 240 19.85 14.52 -19.58
CA ARG A 240 18.54 13.87 -19.40
C ARG A 240 17.55 14.72 -18.60
N GLN A 241 18.01 15.79 -17.95
CA GLN A 241 17.23 16.66 -17.07
C GLN A 241 16.54 15.90 -15.93
N CYS A 242 17.15 14.81 -15.45
CA CYS A 242 16.65 14.02 -14.34
C CYS A 242 17.78 13.31 -13.59
N THR A 243 17.55 13.00 -12.32
CA THR A 243 18.48 12.23 -11.48
C THR A 243 18.62 10.81 -12.00
N ALA A 244 19.85 10.37 -12.28
CA ALA A 244 20.18 9.14 -12.99
C ALA A 244 20.70 8.01 -12.09
N CYS A 245 20.66 8.16 -10.77
CA CYS A 245 21.04 7.14 -9.79
C CYS A 245 20.20 7.26 -8.54
N GLY A 246 20.12 6.18 -7.75
CA GLY A 246 19.46 6.14 -6.45
C GLY A 246 18.19 5.28 -6.42
N VAL A 247 17.58 5.20 -5.24
CA VAL A 247 16.52 4.24 -4.89
C VAL A 247 15.22 4.38 -5.69
N GLN A 248 14.99 5.47 -6.40
CA GLN A 248 13.86 5.62 -7.34
C GLN A 248 14.00 4.73 -8.58
N LEU A 249 15.19 4.19 -8.86
CA LEU A 249 15.48 3.30 -9.98
C LEU A 249 15.55 1.83 -9.57
N ASP A 250 15.46 1.52 -8.27
CA ASP A 250 15.51 0.16 -7.76
C ASP A 250 14.49 -0.77 -8.41
N ASP A 251 14.82 -2.06 -8.45
CA ASP A 251 13.90 -3.11 -8.85
C ASP A 251 14.02 -4.33 -7.92
N PHE A 252 12.96 -5.14 -7.90
CA PHE A 252 12.87 -6.40 -7.21
C PHE A 252 12.53 -7.48 -8.24
N GLU A 253 13.45 -8.39 -8.49
CA GLU A 253 13.23 -9.50 -9.41
C GLU A 253 12.69 -10.69 -8.64
N PHE A 254 11.50 -11.17 -9.03
CA PHE A 254 10.90 -12.37 -8.46
C PHE A 254 11.26 -13.57 -9.32
N ILE A 255 11.99 -14.51 -8.71
CA ILE A 255 12.44 -15.75 -9.35
C ILE A 255 11.60 -16.90 -8.81
N PHE A 256 11.01 -17.67 -9.68
CA PHE A 256 10.24 -18.86 -9.34
C PHE A 256 10.77 -20.06 -10.12
N ASN A 257 11.20 -21.10 -9.40
CA ASN A 257 11.86 -22.28 -9.98
C ASN A 257 13.01 -21.92 -10.95
N GLY A 258 13.86 -20.98 -10.53
CA GLY A 258 15.01 -20.49 -11.29
C GLY A 258 14.69 -19.61 -12.49
N LYS A 259 13.42 -19.20 -12.70
CA LYS A 259 13.00 -18.36 -13.82
C LYS A 259 12.42 -17.02 -13.35
N LEU A 260 12.77 -15.96 -14.07
CA LEU A 260 12.22 -14.60 -13.82
C LEU A 260 10.73 -14.56 -14.16
N LEU A 261 9.87 -14.37 -13.14
CA LEU A 261 8.42 -14.46 -13.28
C LEU A 261 7.82 -13.45 -14.26
N ARG A 262 8.29 -12.19 -14.27
CA ARG A 262 7.75 -11.18 -15.18
C ARG A 262 7.91 -11.52 -16.67
N THR A 263 8.88 -12.39 -16.99
CA THR A 263 9.21 -12.77 -18.37
C THR A 263 8.70 -14.17 -18.73
N TYR A 264 8.79 -15.10 -17.79
CA TYR A 264 8.57 -16.52 -18.06
C TYR A 264 7.43 -17.13 -17.24
N GLY A 265 6.81 -16.34 -16.34
CA GLY A 265 5.70 -16.81 -15.51
C GLY A 265 4.43 -17.03 -16.31
N SER A 266 3.77 -18.16 -16.13
CA SER A 266 2.39 -18.33 -16.60
C SER A 266 1.43 -17.44 -15.82
N THR A 267 0.25 -17.16 -16.38
CA THR A 267 -0.79 -16.36 -15.70
C THR A 267 -1.15 -16.93 -14.32
N GLY A 268 -1.23 -18.28 -14.20
CA GLY A 268 -1.50 -18.94 -12.92
C GLY A 268 -0.35 -18.73 -11.91
N GLN A 269 0.91 -18.84 -12.35
CA GLN A 269 2.07 -18.61 -11.48
C GLN A 269 2.14 -17.15 -11.02
N VAL A 270 1.87 -16.20 -11.91
CA VAL A 270 1.82 -14.76 -11.56
C VAL A 270 0.75 -14.50 -10.52
N ARG A 271 -0.47 -15.04 -10.69
CA ARG A 271 -1.56 -14.90 -9.71
C ARG A 271 -1.22 -15.55 -8.37
N LEU A 272 -0.70 -16.76 -8.38
CA LEU A 272 -0.27 -17.46 -7.15
C LEU A 272 0.76 -16.64 -6.39
N ILE A 273 1.85 -16.23 -7.05
CA ILE A 273 2.91 -15.48 -6.37
C ILE A 273 2.41 -14.09 -5.92
N ALA A 274 1.55 -13.42 -6.67
CA ALA A 274 0.94 -12.17 -6.22
C ALA A 274 0.12 -12.37 -4.94
N LEU A 275 -0.70 -13.41 -4.86
CA LEU A 275 -1.43 -13.78 -3.65
C LEU A 275 -0.46 -14.04 -2.49
N LEU A 276 0.58 -14.88 -2.69
CA LEU A 276 1.53 -15.24 -1.65
C LEU A 276 2.36 -14.03 -1.17
N LEU A 277 2.72 -13.10 -2.05
CA LEU A 277 3.36 -11.84 -1.67
C LEU A 277 2.47 -11.02 -0.72
N LYS A 278 1.17 -10.96 -1.00
CA LYS A 278 0.20 -10.24 -0.16
C LYS A 278 -0.05 -10.95 1.18
N LEU A 279 -0.13 -12.28 1.19
CA LEU A 279 -0.20 -13.06 2.43
C LEU A 279 1.07 -12.92 3.26
N ALA A 280 2.24 -12.93 2.64
CA ALA A 280 3.51 -12.65 3.30
C ALA A 280 3.56 -11.22 3.86
N GLN A 281 3.04 -10.21 3.12
CA GLN A 281 2.89 -8.85 3.62
C GLN A 281 2.04 -8.84 4.89
N PHE A 282 0.88 -9.50 4.88
CA PHE A 282 0.00 -9.60 6.05
C PHE A 282 0.72 -10.17 7.26
N GLN A 283 1.40 -11.32 7.11
CA GLN A 283 2.14 -11.96 8.20
C GLN A 283 3.30 -11.09 8.72
N VAL A 284 4.00 -10.39 7.82
CA VAL A 284 5.12 -9.51 8.22
C VAL A 284 4.61 -8.27 8.96
N VAL A 285 3.51 -7.64 8.51
CA VAL A 285 2.91 -6.51 9.23
C VAL A 285 2.41 -6.95 10.59
N GLN A 286 1.66 -8.05 10.66
CA GLN A 286 1.10 -8.59 11.89
C GLN A 286 2.18 -8.92 12.94
N SER A 287 3.30 -9.48 12.49
CA SER A 287 4.40 -9.88 13.39
C SER A 287 5.26 -8.72 13.89
N ASN A 288 5.19 -7.55 13.27
CA ASN A 288 6.09 -6.42 13.53
C ASN A 288 5.36 -5.12 13.92
N SER A 289 4.04 -5.17 14.12
CA SER A 289 3.27 -4.01 14.55
C SER A 289 2.21 -4.43 15.56
N ASP A 290 2.05 -3.62 16.62
CA ASP A 290 0.97 -3.76 17.61
C ASP A 290 -0.31 -3.03 17.18
N ALA A 291 -0.27 -2.29 16.07
CA ALA A 291 -1.43 -1.57 15.57
C ALA A 291 -2.51 -2.55 15.08
N PRO A 292 -3.79 -2.20 15.25
CA PRO A 292 -4.88 -3.00 14.71
C PRO A 292 -4.73 -3.20 13.20
N LEU A 293 -4.90 -4.44 12.73
CA LEU A 293 -4.74 -4.81 11.31
C LEU A 293 -6.06 -5.34 10.76
N ALA A 294 -6.52 -4.78 9.65
CA ALA A 294 -7.65 -5.30 8.88
C ALA A 294 -7.22 -5.78 7.48
N VAL A 295 -7.94 -6.77 7.00
CA VAL A 295 -7.82 -7.29 5.63
C VAL A 295 -8.93 -6.72 4.77
N LEU A 296 -8.58 -6.24 3.59
CA LEU A 296 -9.51 -5.76 2.58
C LEU A 296 -9.37 -6.63 1.31
N ALA A 297 -10.43 -7.36 0.94
CA ALA A 297 -10.43 -8.26 -0.22
C ALA A 297 -11.43 -7.75 -1.26
N ASP A 298 -10.92 -7.10 -2.32
CA ASP A 298 -11.73 -6.53 -3.39
C ASP A 298 -11.87 -7.54 -4.55
N ASP A 299 -12.97 -8.29 -4.54
CA ASP A 299 -13.37 -9.26 -5.59
C ASP A 299 -12.31 -10.32 -5.95
N VAL A 300 -11.40 -10.62 -5.02
CA VAL A 300 -10.25 -11.53 -5.24
C VAL A 300 -10.65 -12.99 -5.11
N THR A 301 -11.56 -13.30 -4.19
CA THR A 301 -11.86 -14.69 -3.81
C THR A 301 -12.57 -15.48 -4.90
N GLY A 302 -13.26 -14.79 -5.82
CA GLY A 302 -13.91 -15.43 -6.98
C GLY A 302 -12.92 -15.99 -8.02
N GLU A 303 -11.68 -15.50 -8.03
CA GLU A 303 -10.63 -15.91 -8.97
C GLU A 303 -9.70 -17.01 -8.40
N LEU A 304 -9.83 -17.36 -7.11
CA LEU A 304 -8.98 -18.36 -6.46
C LEU A 304 -9.56 -19.77 -6.63
N ASP A 305 -8.68 -20.74 -6.91
CA ASP A 305 -9.01 -22.15 -6.78
C ASP A 305 -9.19 -22.54 -5.30
N GLU A 306 -9.74 -23.72 -5.03
CA GLU A 306 -10.07 -24.17 -3.67
C GLU A 306 -8.86 -24.19 -2.73
N ASN A 307 -7.69 -24.62 -3.22
CA ASN A 307 -6.48 -24.70 -2.40
C ASN A 307 -5.94 -23.32 -2.03
N ASN A 308 -5.93 -22.42 -2.99
CA ASN A 308 -5.48 -21.03 -2.75
C ASN A 308 -6.51 -20.24 -1.93
N LEU A 309 -7.81 -20.53 -2.08
CA LEU A 309 -8.86 -19.95 -1.24
C LEU A 309 -8.72 -20.42 0.21
N SER A 310 -8.52 -21.72 0.45
CA SER A 310 -8.28 -22.25 1.81
C SER A 310 -7.04 -21.59 2.43
N LEU A 311 -5.91 -21.58 1.72
CA LEU A 311 -4.69 -20.94 2.20
C LEU A 311 -4.90 -19.46 2.53
N PHE A 312 -5.64 -18.74 1.69
CA PHE A 312 -5.97 -17.33 1.92
C PHE A 312 -6.79 -17.17 3.20
N LEU A 313 -7.90 -17.91 3.34
CA LEU A 313 -8.80 -17.82 4.48
C LEU A 313 -8.10 -18.23 5.78
N ASP A 314 -7.31 -19.31 5.78
CA ASP A 314 -6.56 -19.78 6.93
C ASP A 314 -5.52 -18.75 7.38
N THR A 315 -4.82 -18.12 6.42
CA THR A 315 -3.80 -17.10 6.74
C THR A 315 -4.44 -15.85 7.34
N ILE A 316 -5.55 -15.36 6.76
CA ILE A 316 -6.20 -14.13 7.26
C ILE A 316 -7.10 -14.37 8.48
N ALA A 317 -7.32 -15.62 8.89
CA ALA A 317 -8.09 -15.96 10.07
C ALA A 317 -7.59 -15.27 11.36
N GLU A 318 -6.32 -14.86 11.38
CA GLU A 318 -5.72 -14.11 12.49
C GLU A 318 -5.93 -12.59 12.39
N ALA A 319 -6.49 -12.06 11.28
CA ALA A 319 -6.77 -10.63 11.14
C ALA A 319 -7.74 -10.14 12.22
N GLY A 320 -7.57 -8.92 12.69
CA GLY A 320 -8.49 -8.30 13.64
C GLY A 320 -9.90 -8.11 13.07
N GLN A 321 -9.98 -7.82 11.77
CA GLN A 321 -11.23 -7.68 11.00
C GLN A 321 -10.96 -7.87 9.51
N SER A 322 -11.95 -8.40 8.77
CA SER A 322 -11.83 -8.60 7.33
C SER A 322 -13.05 -8.07 6.59
N PHE A 323 -12.81 -7.41 5.48
CA PHE A 323 -13.83 -6.83 4.63
C PHE A 323 -13.69 -7.40 3.21
N PHE A 324 -14.80 -7.86 2.67
CA PHE A 324 -14.84 -8.50 1.36
C PHE A 324 -15.87 -7.80 0.47
N THR A 325 -15.60 -7.71 -0.81
CA THR A 325 -16.59 -7.35 -1.82
C THR A 325 -16.91 -8.53 -2.69
N PHE A 326 -18.18 -8.68 -3.03
CA PHE A 326 -18.66 -9.71 -3.93
C PHE A 326 -19.67 -9.16 -4.93
N ALA A 327 -19.54 -9.60 -6.20
CA ALA A 327 -20.57 -9.39 -7.21
C ALA A 327 -21.68 -10.45 -7.09
N GLU A 328 -21.31 -11.67 -6.66
CA GLU A 328 -22.19 -12.81 -6.42
C GLU A 328 -21.93 -13.35 -5.01
N PRO A 329 -22.89 -14.05 -4.38
CA PRO A 329 -22.71 -14.61 -3.04
C PRO A 329 -21.42 -15.45 -2.94
N PRO A 330 -20.66 -15.32 -1.84
CA PRO A 330 -19.41 -16.05 -1.68
C PRO A 330 -19.63 -17.56 -1.59
N ARG A 331 -18.67 -18.34 -2.11
CA ARG A 331 -18.65 -19.81 -2.05
C ARG A 331 -18.18 -20.35 -0.71
N PHE A 332 -17.94 -19.49 0.27
CA PHE A 332 -17.46 -19.84 1.61
C PHE A 332 -18.23 -19.06 2.67
N SER A 333 -18.16 -19.54 3.90
CA SER A 333 -18.69 -18.84 5.07
C SER A 333 -17.60 -18.62 6.10
N LEU A 334 -17.65 -17.52 6.81
CA LEU A 334 -16.76 -17.22 7.92
C LEU A 334 -17.56 -17.05 9.21
N PRO A 335 -17.01 -17.46 10.36
CA PRO A 335 -17.64 -17.19 11.65
C PRO A 335 -17.73 -15.68 11.88
N ASP A 336 -18.67 -15.23 12.71
CA ASP A 336 -18.86 -13.82 13.06
C ASP A 336 -18.87 -12.91 11.81
N SER A 337 -19.75 -13.27 10.85
CA SER A 337 -19.88 -12.55 9.59
C SER A 337 -21.21 -11.79 9.49
N ALA A 338 -21.19 -10.67 8.77
CA ALA A 338 -22.38 -9.91 8.42
C ALA A 338 -22.31 -9.48 6.95
N THR A 339 -23.44 -9.57 6.26
CA THR A 339 -23.59 -9.06 4.88
C THR A 339 -24.25 -7.68 4.92
N ILE A 340 -23.61 -6.72 4.28
CA ILE A 340 -24.11 -5.35 4.12
C ILE A 340 -24.41 -5.12 2.64
N PRO A 341 -25.70 -4.95 2.28
CA PRO A 341 -26.05 -4.67 0.89
C PRO A 341 -25.59 -3.27 0.48
N VAL A 342 -24.94 -3.20 -0.67
CA VAL A 342 -24.52 -1.95 -1.31
C VAL A 342 -25.34 -1.75 -2.57
N GLY A 343 -26.40 -0.92 -2.46
CA GLY A 343 -27.27 -0.56 -3.57
C GLY A 343 -26.96 0.85 -4.09
N ASN A 344 -27.47 1.17 -5.27
CA ASN A 344 -27.43 2.50 -5.87
C ASN A 344 -28.40 3.47 -5.16
N ASN A 345 -28.35 3.62 -3.86
CA ASN A 345 -29.02 4.71 -3.18
C ASN A 345 -28.03 5.87 -3.07
N GLY A 346 -28.13 6.74 -4.10
CA GLY A 346 -27.45 8.02 -4.18
C GLY A 346 -27.86 8.98 -3.11
#